data_3c0a40f8767ac3e6ac3e55930bd708ee
#
_entry.id   3c0a40f8767ac3e6ac3e55930bd708ee
#
_cell.length_a   1.000
_cell.length_b   1.000
_cell.length_c   1.000
_cell.angle_alpha   90.00
_cell.angle_beta   90.00
_cell.angle_gamma   90.00
#
_symmetry.space_group_name_H-M   'P 1'
#
loop_
_entity.id
_entity.type
_entity.pdbx_description
1 polymer ?
#
loop_
_entity_poly.entity_id
_entity_poly.type
_entity_poly.pdbx_seq_one_letter_code
_entity_poly.pdbx_strand_id
1 'polypeptide(L)'
;AKSVQQDLDNKIYDIVGELHKEGFQSERFDRVSNFASQISIIPISARTGEGVIEVLAMLLGLAQEYLTEQLEIDENAPAKGTVLEIKEETGLGVTLDAIIYDGVLRTNDEIALMLSSEDVLVTKIRSILRPLPLEEMRDSKKKFRKLDEVVAAAGIKVAAPHLDDVVSGSPLRVLSEDTDVEQEILNEIDNITIDTEDEGILVKADTIGSLEAVVKLLREMDIPIRAADIGDVNRRDIINSSIAYDENELHGAIIAFNVDVHPNSEEDLNNSEVKLFSGDVIYQILEEYEEWVKQKQEDKKKSFYDAIIKPAKFVSLPKLVFRQSKPAIIGIESLSGTLKQGQQLINKDGHVVGSIASMEDKGETLPDISRGQRVAMAIKDAIVGKDFEEGDELYVDIPEKHYKYIEREFKDKLTEDEFETLYEFLEIKRKQDSDWGSF
;
A
#
# COMPACT_ATOMS: atom_id res chain seq x y z
N ALA A 1 -40.42 -22.28 12.72
CA ALA A 1 -39.21 -22.94 13.21
C ALA A 1 -38.39 -23.57 12.09
N LYS A 2 -38.94 -24.47 11.22
CA LYS A 2 -38.15 -25.10 10.14
C LYS A 2 -37.62 -24.11 9.06
N SER A 3 -38.39 -23.09 8.69
CA SER A 3 -37.95 -22.10 7.70
C SER A 3 -36.82 -21.21 8.25
N VAL A 4 -36.90 -20.83 9.51
CA VAL A 4 -35.82 -20.01 10.15
C VAL A 4 -34.51 -20.77 10.24
N GLN A 5 -34.59 -22.08 10.58
CA GLN A 5 -33.40 -22.95 10.62
C GLN A 5 -32.77 -23.08 9.21
N GLN A 6 -33.60 -23.21 8.20
CA GLN A 6 -33.13 -23.33 6.81
C GLN A 6 -32.51 -22.03 6.30
N ASP A 7 -33.08 -20.88 6.66
CA ASP A 7 -32.52 -19.56 6.34
C ASP A 7 -31.18 -19.32 7.04
N LEU A 8 -31.05 -19.77 8.30
CA LEU A 8 -29.79 -19.74 9.05
C LEU A 8 -28.72 -20.62 8.40
N ASP A 9 -29.08 -21.89 8.10
CA ASP A 9 -28.15 -22.81 7.43
C ASP A 9 -27.69 -22.27 6.06
N ASN A 10 -28.57 -21.66 5.27
CA ASN A 10 -28.21 -21.06 4.00
C ASN A 10 -27.17 -19.92 4.18
N LYS A 11 -27.40 -19.02 5.14
CA LYS A 11 -26.44 -17.92 5.42
C LYS A 11 -25.08 -18.43 5.91
N ILE A 12 -25.06 -19.50 6.71
CA ILE A 12 -23.82 -20.13 7.15
C ILE A 12 -23.07 -20.72 5.94
N TYR A 13 -23.79 -21.40 5.02
CA TYR A 13 -23.16 -21.96 3.82
C TYR A 13 -22.68 -20.89 2.83
N ASP A 14 -23.32 -19.73 2.79
CA ASP A 14 -22.80 -18.59 2.03
C ASP A 14 -21.45 -18.14 2.59
N ILE A 15 -21.33 -17.99 3.93
CA ILE A 15 -20.06 -17.65 4.62
C ILE A 15 -19.00 -18.75 4.40
N VAL A 16 -19.38 -20.03 4.53
CA VAL A 16 -18.47 -21.16 4.24
C VAL A 16 -17.94 -21.08 2.80
N GLY A 17 -18.81 -20.71 1.85
CA GLY A 17 -18.43 -20.53 0.45
C GLY A 17 -17.46 -19.38 0.22
N GLU A 18 -17.63 -18.28 0.94
CA GLU A 18 -16.72 -17.12 0.90
C GLU A 18 -15.37 -17.47 1.52
N LEU A 19 -15.35 -18.03 2.73
CA LEU A 19 -14.13 -18.48 3.40
C LEU A 19 -13.35 -19.53 2.57
N HIS A 20 -14.08 -20.41 1.86
CA HIS A 20 -13.44 -21.40 1.00
C HIS A 20 -12.74 -20.77 -0.22
N LYS A 21 -13.27 -19.66 -0.77
CA LYS A 21 -12.60 -18.92 -1.86
C LYS A 21 -11.26 -18.32 -1.41
N GLU A 22 -11.20 -17.90 -0.15
CA GLU A 22 -9.99 -17.37 0.50
C GLU A 22 -9.05 -18.49 1.02
N GLY A 23 -9.33 -19.76 0.70
CA GLY A 23 -8.48 -20.89 1.07
C GLY A 23 -8.74 -21.48 2.46
N PHE A 24 -9.72 -20.98 3.22
CA PHE A 24 -10.05 -21.47 4.54
C PHE A 24 -11.10 -22.58 4.51
N GLN A 25 -10.85 -23.67 5.22
CA GLN A 25 -11.87 -24.66 5.50
C GLN A 25 -12.68 -24.23 6.72
N SER A 26 -13.98 -24.17 6.61
CA SER A 26 -14.85 -23.76 7.68
C SER A 26 -16.14 -24.59 7.73
N GLU A 27 -16.76 -24.72 8.89
CA GLU A 27 -18.04 -25.40 9.05
C GLU A 27 -18.74 -24.85 10.32
N ARG A 28 -20.04 -25.09 10.45
CA ARG A 28 -20.78 -24.78 11.67
C ARG A 28 -20.22 -25.57 12.85
N PHE A 29 -20.06 -24.91 14.01
CA PHE A 29 -19.34 -25.41 15.17
C PHE A 29 -19.74 -26.83 15.63
N ASP A 30 -21.03 -27.21 15.50
CA ASP A 30 -21.57 -28.53 15.84
C ASP A 30 -21.33 -29.62 14.77
N ARG A 31 -20.74 -29.24 13.63
CA ARG A 31 -20.41 -30.11 12.48
C ARG A 31 -18.93 -30.16 12.17
N VAL A 32 -18.12 -29.31 12.82
CA VAL A 32 -16.66 -29.34 12.67
C VAL A 32 -16.12 -30.71 13.06
N SER A 33 -15.33 -31.30 12.19
CA SER A 33 -14.70 -32.60 12.40
C SER A 33 -13.28 -32.52 12.93
N ASN A 34 -12.57 -31.44 12.62
CA ASN A 34 -11.19 -31.19 13.03
C ASN A 34 -10.95 -29.71 13.31
N PHE A 35 -10.89 -29.35 14.58
CA PHE A 35 -10.69 -27.97 15.04
C PHE A 35 -9.28 -27.40 14.76
N ALA A 36 -8.30 -28.24 14.45
CA ALA A 36 -6.96 -27.80 14.09
C ALA A 36 -6.87 -27.29 12.64
N SER A 37 -7.80 -27.68 11.75
CA SER A 37 -7.77 -27.36 10.33
C SER A 37 -9.04 -26.69 9.80
N GLN A 38 -10.10 -26.62 10.60
CA GLN A 38 -11.38 -26.03 10.20
C GLN A 38 -11.77 -24.88 11.13
N ILE A 39 -12.16 -23.74 10.55
CA ILE A 39 -12.70 -22.61 11.29
C ILE A 39 -14.13 -22.92 11.71
N SER A 40 -14.42 -22.76 13.01
CA SER A 40 -15.74 -22.95 13.59
C SER A 40 -16.60 -21.71 13.43
N ILE A 41 -17.73 -21.83 12.76
CA ILE A 41 -18.73 -20.76 12.65
C ILE A 41 -19.81 -20.96 13.69
N ILE A 42 -19.95 -20.03 14.63
CA ILE A 42 -20.93 -20.05 15.69
C ILE A 42 -21.95 -18.92 15.49
N PRO A 43 -23.18 -19.21 15.11
CA PRO A 43 -24.23 -18.19 15.02
C PRO A 43 -24.65 -17.72 16.40
N ILE A 44 -24.65 -16.41 16.63
CA ILE A 44 -25.03 -15.81 17.90
C ILE A 44 -26.14 -14.77 17.75
N SER A 45 -26.86 -14.54 18.80
CA SER A 45 -27.81 -13.45 18.95
C SER A 45 -27.51 -12.65 20.23
N ALA A 46 -26.92 -11.48 20.07
CA ALA A 46 -26.67 -10.57 21.21
C ALA A 46 -27.97 -10.15 21.94
N ARG A 47 -29.12 -10.18 21.23
CA ARG A 47 -30.42 -9.80 21.78
C ARG A 47 -31.03 -10.90 22.70
N THR A 48 -30.86 -12.16 22.33
CA THR A 48 -31.45 -13.28 23.06
C THR A 48 -30.44 -14.05 23.91
N GLY A 49 -29.16 -13.88 23.67
CA GLY A 49 -28.07 -14.64 24.27
C GLY A 49 -27.86 -16.02 23.64
N GLU A 50 -28.63 -16.38 22.60
CA GLU A 50 -28.50 -17.67 21.91
C GLU A 50 -27.11 -17.77 21.25
N GLY A 51 -26.41 -18.89 21.39
CA GLY A 51 -25.08 -19.13 20.85
C GLY A 51 -23.91 -18.56 21.68
N VAL A 52 -24.15 -17.64 22.62
CA VAL A 52 -23.08 -17.05 23.45
C VAL A 52 -22.38 -18.08 24.33
N ILE A 53 -23.13 -19.03 24.90
CA ILE A 53 -22.56 -20.12 25.72
C ILE A 53 -21.65 -21.01 24.85
N GLU A 54 -22.07 -21.30 23.64
CA GLU A 54 -21.29 -22.08 22.67
C GLU A 54 -19.98 -21.42 22.29
N VAL A 55 -19.97 -20.08 22.09
CA VAL A 55 -18.73 -19.30 21.87
C VAL A 55 -17.79 -19.43 23.07
N LEU A 56 -18.30 -19.22 24.29
CA LEU A 56 -17.49 -19.33 25.52
C LEU A 56 -16.95 -20.74 25.71
N ALA A 57 -17.77 -21.75 25.49
CA ALA A 57 -17.34 -23.15 25.59
C ALA A 57 -16.28 -23.52 24.57
N MET A 58 -16.41 -23.00 23.31
CA MET A 58 -15.44 -23.23 22.25
C MET A 58 -14.12 -22.52 22.55
N LEU A 59 -14.16 -21.26 22.97
CA LEU A 59 -12.96 -20.52 23.37
C LEU A 59 -12.21 -21.21 24.52
N LEU A 60 -12.91 -21.61 25.54
CA LEU A 60 -12.31 -22.35 26.67
C LEU A 60 -11.71 -23.68 26.23
N GLY A 61 -12.40 -24.44 25.39
CA GLY A 61 -11.93 -25.72 24.90
C GLY A 61 -10.66 -25.58 24.02
N LEU A 62 -10.67 -24.64 23.11
CA LEU A 62 -9.49 -24.36 22.25
C LEU A 62 -8.31 -23.82 23.06
N ALA A 63 -8.57 -22.92 24.01
CA ALA A 63 -7.53 -22.38 24.87
C ALA A 63 -6.87 -23.49 25.72
N GLN A 64 -7.66 -24.40 26.30
CA GLN A 64 -7.12 -25.51 27.06
C GLN A 64 -6.37 -26.54 26.24
N GLU A 65 -6.75 -26.75 24.99
CA GLU A 65 -6.07 -27.68 24.08
C GLU A 65 -4.77 -27.14 23.52
N TYR A 66 -4.74 -25.86 23.11
CA TYR A 66 -3.63 -25.28 22.32
C TYR A 66 -2.76 -24.28 23.07
N LEU A 67 -3.22 -23.73 24.21
CA LEU A 67 -2.53 -22.66 24.94
C LEU A 67 -2.15 -23.06 26.37
N THR A 68 -2.13 -24.35 26.71
CA THR A 68 -1.91 -24.82 28.08
C THR A 68 -0.65 -24.26 28.71
N GLU A 69 0.47 -24.23 27.97
CA GLU A 69 1.76 -23.71 28.46
C GLU A 69 1.74 -22.17 28.65
N GLN A 70 0.92 -21.47 27.87
CA GLN A 70 0.78 -20.01 27.94
C GLN A 70 -0.23 -19.55 29.00
N LEU A 71 -1.03 -20.47 29.54
CA LEU A 71 -2.05 -20.20 30.56
C LEU A 71 -1.54 -20.41 32.00
N GLU A 72 -0.27 -20.80 32.17
CA GLU A 72 0.33 -20.88 33.51
C GLU A 72 0.49 -19.46 34.08
N ILE A 73 -0.04 -19.25 35.27
CA ILE A 73 -0.01 -17.97 36.01
C ILE A 73 0.80 -18.17 37.27
N ASP A 74 1.79 -17.31 37.53
CA ASP A 74 2.46 -17.22 38.83
C ASP A 74 1.81 -16.12 39.68
N GLU A 75 0.91 -16.50 40.56
CA GLU A 75 0.20 -15.56 41.44
C GLU A 75 1.11 -14.76 42.40
N ASN A 76 2.39 -15.10 42.49
CA ASN A 76 3.37 -14.42 43.35
C ASN A 76 4.37 -13.55 42.59
N ALA A 77 4.45 -13.72 41.26
CA ALA A 77 5.34 -12.94 40.43
C ALA A 77 4.92 -11.46 40.33
N PRO A 78 5.84 -10.55 39.97
CA PRO A 78 5.51 -9.19 39.57
C PRO A 78 4.52 -9.19 38.39
N ALA A 79 3.52 -8.29 38.42
CA ALA A 79 2.48 -8.31 37.41
C ALA A 79 3.01 -8.01 36.01
N LYS A 80 2.50 -8.79 35.06
CA LYS A 80 2.58 -8.55 33.61
C LYS A 80 1.18 -8.28 33.08
N GLY A 81 1.09 -7.29 32.21
CA GLY A 81 -0.18 -6.90 31.61
C GLY A 81 0.03 -6.16 30.28
N THR A 82 -1.08 -5.77 29.69
CA THR A 82 -1.11 -4.95 28.46
C THR A 82 -2.13 -3.83 28.64
N VAL A 83 -1.76 -2.63 28.21
CA VAL A 83 -2.64 -1.47 28.16
C VAL A 83 -3.61 -1.62 26.99
N LEU A 84 -4.91 -1.50 27.28
CA LEU A 84 -5.95 -1.56 26.26
C LEU A 84 -6.28 -0.16 25.72
N GLU A 85 -6.45 0.79 26.65
CA GLU A 85 -6.95 2.11 26.31
C GLU A 85 -6.52 3.13 27.36
N ILE A 86 -6.29 4.38 26.94
CA ILE A 86 -6.01 5.53 27.82
C ILE A 86 -7.21 6.46 27.76
N LYS A 87 -7.73 6.85 28.94
CA LYS A 87 -8.91 7.71 29.04
C LYS A 87 -8.74 8.77 30.13
N GLU A 88 -9.23 9.96 29.86
CA GLU A 88 -9.42 10.96 30.90
C GLU A 88 -10.72 10.70 31.68
N GLU A 89 -10.61 10.46 32.98
CA GLU A 89 -11.74 10.20 33.86
C GLU A 89 -11.97 11.38 34.82
N THR A 90 -13.21 11.82 34.90
CA THR A 90 -13.59 12.93 35.77
C THR A 90 -13.23 12.65 37.23
N GLY A 91 -12.34 13.46 37.80
CA GLY A 91 -11.87 13.35 39.17
C GLY A 91 -10.71 12.37 39.42
N LEU A 92 -10.22 11.69 38.38
CA LEU A 92 -9.06 10.80 38.43
C LEU A 92 -7.91 11.31 37.56
N GLY A 93 -8.21 12.16 36.56
CA GLY A 93 -7.28 12.55 35.50
C GLY A 93 -7.12 11.44 34.46
N VAL A 94 -5.98 11.40 33.79
CA VAL A 94 -5.68 10.36 32.82
C VAL A 94 -5.49 9.02 33.54
N THR A 95 -6.14 8.00 33.02
CA THR A 95 -6.12 6.64 33.53
C THR A 95 -5.93 5.67 32.36
N LEU A 96 -5.38 4.50 32.62
CA LEU A 96 -5.29 3.43 31.64
C LEU A 96 -6.18 2.26 32.01
N ASP A 97 -6.82 1.65 31.03
CA ASP A 97 -7.47 0.37 31.13
C ASP A 97 -6.48 -0.72 30.72
N ALA A 98 -6.28 -1.75 31.54
CA ALA A 98 -5.33 -2.80 31.29
C ALA A 98 -5.87 -4.18 31.62
N ILE A 99 -5.34 -5.20 30.96
CA ILE A 99 -5.49 -6.60 31.34
C ILE A 99 -4.20 -7.05 32.00
N ILE A 100 -4.29 -7.56 33.22
CA ILE A 100 -3.21 -8.25 33.90
C ILE A 100 -3.38 -9.74 33.61
N TYR A 101 -2.40 -10.35 32.95
CA TYR A 101 -2.45 -11.73 32.52
C TYR A 101 -1.51 -12.66 33.31
N ASP A 102 -0.56 -12.12 34.05
CA ASP A 102 0.33 -12.86 34.94
C ASP A 102 0.68 -12.04 36.18
N GLY A 103 0.97 -12.70 37.29
CA GLY A 103 1.43 -12.09 38.52
C GLY A 103 0.40 -11.33 39.34
N VAL A 104 0.88 -10.47 40.22
CA VAL A 104 0.08 -9.61 41.12
C VAL A 104 0.50 -8.16 41.02
N LEU A 105 -0.49 -7.28 40.87
CA LEU A 105 -0.33 -5.83 40.85
C LEU A 105 -0.84 -5.20 42.14
N ARG A 106 -0.05 -4.35 42.79
CA ARG A 106 -0.42 -3.68 44.05
C ARG A 106 -0.42 -2.17 43.91
N THR A 107 -1.23 -1.52 44.73
CA THR A 107 -1.19 -0.07 44.89
C THR A 107 0.20 0.35 45.43
N ASN A 108 0.78 1.37 44.85
CA ASN A 108 2.14 1.87 45.05
C ASN A 108 3.27 1.04 44.36
N ASP A 109 2.98 0.03 43.60
CA ASP A 109 3.99 -0.57 42.73
C ASP A 109 4.49 0.46 41.72
N GLU A 110 5.74 0.35 41.33
CA GLU A 110 6.32 1.06 40.20
C GLU A 110 6.14 0.20 38.95
N ILE A 111 5.56 0.79 37.92
CA ILE A 111 5.29 0.13 36.65
C ILE A 111 6.04 0.83 35.51
N ALA A 112 6.50 0.04 34.58
CA ALA A 112 7.08 0.47 33.33
C ALA A 112 6.06 0.33 32.19
N LEU A 113 5.97 1.35 31.34
CA LEU A 113 5.04 1.49 30.21
C LEU A 113 5.77 2.14 29.06
N MET A 114 5.36 1.87 27.83
CA MET A 114 5.90 2.52 26.64
C MET A 114 5.19 3.85 26.35
N LEU A 115 5.96 4.86 25.96
CA LEU A 115 5.49 6.15 25.46
C LEU A 115 5.47 6.15 23.91
N SER A 116 4.72 7.09 23.35
CA SER A 116 4.71 7.36 21.91
C SER A 116 6.06 7.85 21.33
N SER A 117 6.98 8.30 22.20
CA SER A 117 8.37 8.65 21.86
C SER A 117 9.32 7.46 21.78
N GLU A 118 8.81 6.23 21.91
CA GLU A 118 9.59 4.98 22.03
C GLU A 118 10.46 4.90 23.33
N ASP A 119 10.25 5.85 24.27
CA ASP A 119 10.88 5.81 25.59
C ASP A 119 10.04 4.98 26.56
N VAL A 120 10.66 4.51 27.66
CA VAL A 120 9.95 3.81 28.73
C VAL A 120 9.63 4.77 29.86
N LEU A 121 8.34 4.89 30.19
CA LEU A 121 7.87 5.60 31.37
C LEU A 121 7.89 4.70 32.59
N VAL A 122 8.62 5.08 33.62
CA VAL A 122 8.50 4.45 34.96
C VAL A 122 7.63 5.37 35.82
N THR A 123 6.53 4.83 36.34
CA THR A 123 5.59 5.59 37.16
C THR A 123 5.00 4.75 38.29
N LYS A 124 4.54 5.44 39.34
CA LYS A 124 3.99 4.79 40.55
C LYS A 124 2.47 4.79 40.56
N ILE A 125 1.87 3.61 40.77
CA ILE A 125 0.44 3.45 40.86
C ILE A 125 -0.14 4.19 42.05
N ARG A 126 -1.09 5.09 41.78
CA ARG A 126 -1.87 5.79 42.86
C ARG A 126 -3.08 4.98 43.28
N SER A 127 -3.78 4.36 42.35
CA SER A 127 -4.95 3.53 42.66
C SER A 127 -5.23 2.53 41.54
N ILE A 128 -5.72 1.38 41.96
CA ILE A 128 -6.25 0.33 41.12
C ILE A 128 -7.76 0.32 41.28
N LEU A 129 -8.49 0.31 40.16
CA LEU A 129 -9.92 0.41 40.12
C LEU A 129 -10.50 -0.76 39.30
N ARG A 130 -11.56 -1.35 39.79
CA ARG A 130 -12.30 -2.37 39.06
C ARG A 130 -13.68 -1.85 38.69
N PRO A 131 -14.15 -1.99 37.44
CA PRO A 131 -15.53 -1.66 37.08
C PRO A 131 -16.52 -2.47 37.92
N LEU A 132 -17.57 -1.82 38.38
CA LEU A 132 -18.68 -2.52 39.04
C LEU A 132 -19.52 -3.27 37.99
N PRO A 133 -20.18 -4.39 38.39
CA PRO A 133 -21.15 -5.05 37.52
C PRO A 133 -22.22 -4.06 37.02
N LEU A 134 -22.70 -4.26 35.80
CA LEU A 134 -23.67 -3.35 35.15
C LEU A 134 -24.95 -3.14 35.97
N GLU A 135 -25.37 -4.15 36.75
CA GLU A 135 -26.53 -4.07 37.64
C GLU A 135 -26.30 -3.10 38.79
N GLU A 136 -25.10 -3.09 39.36
CA GLU A 136 -24.72 -2.18 40.45
C GLU A 136 -24.47 -0.75 39.97
N MET A 137 -24.07 -0.57 38.71
CA MET A 137 -23.85 0.75 38.13
C MET A 137 -25.14 1.54 37.91
N ARG A 138 -26.31 0.87 37.79
CA ARG A 138 -27.59 1.57 37.57
C ARG A 138 -28.08 2.32 38.81
N ASP A 139 -27.72 1.90 40.01
CA ASP A 139 -28.18 2.43 41.25
C ASP A 139 -27.13 3.23 42.06
N SER A 140 -25.85 3.20 41.65
CA SER A 140 -24.78 3.79 42.41
C SER A 140 -24.12 5.00 41.68
N LYS A 141 -23.81 6.05 42.43
CA LYS A 141 -23.00 7.17 41.91
C LYS A 141 -21.53 6.80 41.70
N LYS A 142 -21.11 5.59 42.09
CA LYS A 142 -19.75 5.08 41.95
C LYS A 142 -19.72 4.05 40.82
N LYS A 143 -18.94 4.33 39.82
CA LYS A 143 -18.72 3.43 38.66
C LYS A 143 -17.66 2.35 38.93
N PHE A 144 -16.76 2.61 39.91
CA PHE A 144 -15.59 1.80 40.16
C PHE A 144 -15.44 1.47 41.64
N ARG A 145 -14.90 0.27 41.92
CA ARG A 145 -14.44 -0.16 43.25
C ARG A 145 -12.91 -0.05 43.31
N LYS A 146 -12.39 0.61 44.33
CA LYS A 146 -10.95 0.69 44.59
C LYS A 146 -10.46 -0.64 45.20
N LEU A 147 -9.30 -1.11 44.71
CA LEU A 147 -8.63 -2.32 45.18
C LEU A 147 -7.22 -1.97 45.63
N ASP A 148 -6.70 -2.70 46.63
CA ASP A 148 -5.32 -2.59 47.10
C ASP A 148 -4.37 -3.48 46.27
N GLU A 149 -4.87 -4.64 45.84
CA GLU A 149 -4.14 -5.59 44.98
C GLU A 149 -5.07 -6.29 43.99
N VAL A 150 -4.50 -6.76 42.89
CA VAL A 150 -5.16 -7.56 41.85
C VAL A 150 -4.23 -8.66 41.40
N VAL A 151 -4.74 -9.88 41.39
CA VAL A 151 -4.08 -11.08 40.85
C VAL A 151 -4.58 -11.32 39.42
N ALA A 152 -3.74 -11.85 38.55
CA ALA A 152 -4.11 -12.26 37.19
C ALA A 152 -5.18 -13.40 37.22
N ALA A 153 -6.08 -13.52 36.25
CA ALA A 153 -6.29 -12.68 35.11
C ALA A 153 -7.38 -11.65 35.42
N ALA A 154 -7.10 -10.39 35.20
CA ALA A 154 -8.07 -9.36 35.55
C ALA A 154 -7.99 -8.12 34.67
N GLY A 155 -9.16 -7.60 34.27
CA GLY A 155 -9.30 -6.28 33.66
C GLY A 155 -9.44 -5.22 34.74
N ILE A 156 -8.65 -4.18 34.66
CA ILE A 156 -8.56 -3.10 35.66
C ILE A 156 -8.37 -1.73 35.00
N LYS A 157 -8.66 -0.70 35.79
CA LYS A 157 -8.30 0.67 35.48
C LYS A 157 -7.22 1.14 36.47
N VAL A 158 -6.13 1.68 35.98
CA VAL A 158 -5.01 2.20 36.77
C VAL A 158 -4.92 3.70 36.67
N ALA A 159 -4.76 4.37 37.80
CA ALA A 159 -4.43 5.79 37.86
C ALA A 159 -2.99 5.97 38.36
N ALA A 160 -2.17 6.64 37.58
CA ALA A 160 -0.78 6.99 37.89
C ALA A 160 -0.43 8.37 37.30
N PRO A 161 0.71 8.98 37.67
CA PRO A 161 1.20 10.21 37.04
C PRO A 161 1.69 9.97 35.59
N HIS A 162 1.60 11.03 34.78
CA HIS A 162 2.24 11.08 33.44
C HIS A 162 1.82 9.98 32.45
N LEU A 163 0.53 9.63 32.44
CA LEU A 163 -0.01 8.61 31.52
C LEU A 163 -0.44 9.19 30.17
N ASP A 164 -0.32 10.50 29.94
CA ASP A 164 -0.87 11.21 28.79
C ASP A 164 -0.30 10.72 27.45
N ASP A 165 1.00 10.36 27.45
CA ASP A 165 1.74 9.95 26.25
C ASP A 165 1.95 8.42 26.15
N VAL A 166 1.31 7.64 27.04
CA VAL A 166 1.39 6.18 26.99
C VAL A 166 0.64 5.64 25.77
N VAL A 167 1.16 4.59 25.15
CA VAL A 167 0.58 4.01 23.93
C VAL A 167 -0.39 2.88 24.26
N SER A 168 -1.53 2.84 23.56
CA SER A 168 -2.43 1.67 23.59
C SER A 168 -1.73 0.44 23.01
N GLY A 169 -1.87 -0.72 23.67
CA GLY A 169 -1.10 -1.92 23.35
C GLY A 169 0.25 -2.01 24.09
N SER A 170 0.67 -0.97 24.81
CA SER A 170 1.91 -0.97 25.60
C SER A 170 1.96 -2.15 26.56
N PRO A 171 3.07 -2.89 26.65
CA PRO A 171 3.32 -3.77 27.78
C PRO A 171 3.25 -3.01 29.09
N LEU A 172 2.67 -3.61 30.12
CA LEU A 172 2.69 -3.14 31.49
C LEU A 172 3.49 -4.15 32.32
N ARG A 173 4.55 -3.68 32.96
CA ARG A 173 5.44 -4.52 33.80
C ARG A 173 5.65 -3.86 35.14
N VAL A 174 5.53 -4.61 36.22
CA VAL A 174 5.94 -4.16 37.56
C VAL A 174 7.45 -4.26 37.67
N LEU A 175 8.11 -3.21 38.15
CA LEU A 175 9.56 -3.22 38.36
C LEU A 175 9.93 -4.25 39.43
N SER A 176 10.98 -5.02 39.17
CA SER A 176 11.58 -5.97 40.11
C SER A 176 13.08 -5.76 40.17
N GLU A 177 13.71 -6.09 41.31
CA GLU A 177 15.16 -5.97 41.50
C GLU A 177 15.95 -6.98 40.65
N ASP A 178 15.31 -8.04 40.20
CA ASP A 178 15.93 -9.17 39.49
C ASP A 178 15.94 -9.07 37.98
N THR A 179 15.19 -8.11 37.41
CA THR A 179 14.97 -8.01 35.96
C THR A 179 15.12 -6.56 35.50
N ASP A 180 15.85 -6.35 34.41
CA ASP A 180 15.87 -5.06 33.70
C ASP A 180 14.59 -4.93 32.85
N VAL A 181 13.53 -4.45 33.51
CA VAL A 181 12.19 -4.35 32.93
C VAL A 181 12.14 -3.35 31.76
N GLU A 182 12.95 -2.29 31.81
CA GLU A 182 13.05 -1.33 30.71
C GLU A 182 13.60 -2.01 29.45
N GLN A 183 14.65 -2.80 29.60
CA GLN A 183 15.22 -3.55 28.48
C GLN A 183 14.28 -4.68 28.01
N GLU A 184 13.49 -5.30 28.92
CA GLU A 184 12.48 -6.28 28.55
C GLU A 184 11.41 -5.66 27.64
N ILE A 185 10.87 -4.47 28.00
CA ILE A 185 9.91 -3.72 27.20
C ILE A 185 10.53 -3.32 25.85
N LEU A 186 11.73 -2.76 25.85
CA LEU A 186 12.40 -2.38 24.61
C LEU A 186 12.65 -3.58 23.70
N ASN A 187 13.08 -4.72 24.22
CA ASN A 187 13.28 -5.94 23.44
C ASN A 187 11.96 -6.53 22.92
N GLU A 188 10.88 -6.43 23.68
CA GLU A 188 9.54 -6.84 23.23
C GLU A 188 9.08 -5.97 22.06
N ILE A 189 9.43 -4.70 22.07
CA ILE A 189 9.17 -3.73 21.02
C ILE A 189 10.15 -3.94 19.85
N ASP A 190 11.45 -4.14 20.11
CA ASP A 190 12.44 -4.41 19.08
C ASP A 190 12.15 -5.71 18.31
N ASN A 191 11.51 -6.69 18.95
CA ASN A 191 10.98 -7.87 18.26
C ASN A 191 9.75 -7.55 17.38
N ILE A 192 9.07 -6.44 17.68
CA ILE A 192 8.04 -5.82 16.85
C ILE A 192 8.68 -4.81 15.90
N THR A 193 9.97 -4.44 16.14
CA THR A 193 10.70 -3.49 15.31
C THR A 193 10.76 -4.04 13.90
N ILE A 194 9.99 -3.39 13.11
CA ILE A 194 9.83 -3.63 11.71
C ILE A 194 11.19 -3.33 11.11
N ASP A 195 11.86 -4.36 10.57
CA ASP A 195 12.97 -4.12 9.66
C ASP A 195 12.49 -3.14 8.61
N THR A 196 12.75 -1.86 8.84
CA THR A 196 12.41 -0.81 7.88
C THR A 196 13.43 -0.86 6.77
N GLU A 197 12.96 -0.76 5.55
CA GLU A 197 13.80 -0.67 4.38
C GLU A 197 14.16 0.80 4.10
N ASP A 198 15.25 1.04 3.39
CA ASP A 198 15.62 2.40 2.97
C ASP A 198 14.55 3.00 2.03
N GLU A 199 13.80 2.13 1.33
CA GLU A 199 12.73 2.48 0.40
C GLU A 199 11.40 1.88 0.87
N GLY A 200 10.28 2.52 0.57
CA GLY A 200 8.95 1.97 0.86
C GLY A 200 7.94 2.99 1.35
N ILE A 201 6.77 2.49 1.72
CA ILE A 201 5.65 3.29 2.22
C ILE A 201 5.74 3.52 3.73
N LEU A 202 4.93 4.48 4.23
CA LEU A 202 4.75 4.68 5.66
C LEU A 202 3.49 3.99 6.16
N VAL A 203 3.55 3.48 7.38
CA VAL A 203 2.43 2.82 8.06
C VAL A 203 2.16 3.49 9.39
N LYS A 204 0.90 3.80 9.66
CA LYS A 204 0.44 4.33 10.95
C LYS A 204 -0.73 3.48 11.46
N ALA A 205 -0.77 3.23 12.75
CA ALA A 205 -1.88 2.50 13.39
C ALA A 205 -2.17 3.04 14.79
N ASP A 206 -3.33 2.68 15.33
CA ASP A 206 -3.79 3.12 16.64
C ASP A 206 -3.08 2.41 17.81
N THR A 207 -2.64 1.19 17.59
CA THR A 207 -2.01 0.34 18.61
C THR A 207 -0.83 -0.46 18.05
N ILE A 208 0.03 -0.95 18.94
CA ILE A 208 1.15 -1.84 18.58
C ILE A 208 0.65 -3.08 17.83
N GLY A 209 -0.38 -3.75 18.35
CA GLY A 209 -0.92 -4.96 17.72
C GLY A 209 -1.54 -4.70 16.34
N SER A 210 -2.20 -3.57 16.14
CA SER A 210 -2.71 -3.14 14.84
C SER A 210 -1.57 -2.88 13.86
N LEU A 211 -0.53 -2.18 14.31
CA LEU A 211 0.66 -1.90 13.50
C LEU A 211 1.34 -3.19 13.03
N GLU A 212 1.56 -4.13 13.96
CA GLU A 212 2.14 -5.44 13.66
C GLU A 212 1.30 -6.22 12.62
N ALA A 213 -0.03 -6.21 12.77
CA ALA A 213 -0.92 -6.88 11.83
C ALA A 213 -0.86 -6.27 10.41
N VAL A 214 -0.88 -4.94 10.30
CA VAL A 214 -0.75 -4.23 9.00
C VAL A 214 0.57 -4.54 8.34
N VAL A 215 1.66 -4.43 9.10
CA VAL A 215 3.02 -4.68 8.60
C VAL A 215 3.20 -6.11 8.12
N LYS A 216 2.69 -7.08 8.89
CA LYS A 216 2.73 -8.49 8.48
C LYS A 216 2.03 -8.73 7.15
N LEU A 217 0.84 -8.17 6.96
CA LEU A 217 0.09 -8.29 5.70
C LEU A 217 0.82 -7.63 4.54
N LEU A 218 1.38 -6.42 4.73
CA LEU A 218 2.16 -5.73 3.71
C LEU A 218 3.40 -6.53 3.28
N ARG A 219 4.08 -7.18 4.23
CA ARG A 219 5.21 -8.08 3.93
C ARG A 219 4.79 -9.32 3.16
N GLU A 220 3.64 -9.92 3.49
CA GLU A 220 3.08 -11.05 2.73
C GLU A 220 2.74 -10.67 1.28
N MET A 221 2.51 -9.36 1.03
CA MET A 221 2.28 -8.78 -0.30
C MET A 221 3.55 -8.27 -0.97
N ASP A 222 4.74 -8.49 -0.39
CA ASP A 222 6.04 -7.97 -0.87
C ASP A 222 6.07 -6.44 -1.02
N ILE A 223 5.35 -5.70 -0.16
CA ILE A 223 5.33 -4.23 -0.15
C ILE A 223 6.41 -3.73 0.81
N PRO A 224 7.39 -2.95 0.34
CA PRO A 224 8.45 -2.43 1.18
C PRO A 224 7.92 -1.35 2.14
N ILE A 225 8.40 -1.37 3.37
CA ILE A 225 7.98 -0.47 4.45
C ILE A 225 9.18 0.35 4.92
N ARG A 226 9.12 1.66 4.68
CA ARG A 226 10.17 2.60 5.09
C ARG A 226 10.07 3.00 6.55
N ALA A 227 8.85 3.16 7.06
CA ALA A 227 8.63 3.49 8.46
C ALA A 227 7.25 2.99 8.90
N ALA A 228 7.17 2.58 10.15
CA ALA A 228 5.90 2.21 10.78
C ALA A 228 5.89 2.71 12.21
N ASP A 229 4.80 3.39 12.61
CA ASP A 229 4.71 4.07 13.89
C ASP A 229 3.26 4.16 14.36
N ILE A 230 3.06 4.51 15.64
CA ILE A 230 1.74 4.56 16.27
C ILE A 230 1.25 6.00 16.34
N GLY A 231 -0.10 6.15 16.30
CA GLY A 231 -0.80 7.42 16.43
C GLY A 231 -1.10 8.10 15.10
N ASP A 232 -1.68 9.29 15.18
CA ASP A 232 -2.16 10.05 14.02
C ASP A 232 -1.04 10.43 13.06
N VAL A 233 -1.42 10.54 11.78
CA VAL A 233 -0.51 11.01 10.73
C VAL A 233 -0.13 12.46 10.99
N ASN A 234 1.14 12.71 11.18
CA ASN A 234 1.68 14.03 11.49
C ASN A 234 2.51 14.60 10.33
N ARG A 235 2.98 15.84 10.50
CA ARG A 235 3.77 16.54 9.48
C ARG A 235 5.07 15.83 9.11
N ARG A 236 5.73 15.18 10.07
CA ARG A 236 6.98 14.43 9.82
C ARG A 236 6.72 13.24 8.91
N ASP A 237 5.59 12.54 9.11
CA ASP A 237 5.18 11.40 8.30
C ASP A 237 4.94 11.83 6.84
N ILE A 238 4.26 12.98 6.64
CA ILE A 238 4.01 13.54 5.31
C ILE A 238 5.32 13.91 4.61
N ILE A 239 6.25 14.56 5.32
CA ILE A 239 7.56 14.91 4.77
C ILE A 239 8.35 13.66 4.37
N ASN A 240 8.40 12.65 5.24
CA ASN A 240 9.09 11.39 4.97
C ASN A 240 8.49 10.65 3.76
N SER A 241 7.15 10.62 3.66
CA SER A 241 6.46 10.03 2.52
C SER A 241 6.66 10.85 1.23
N SER A 242 6.79 12.17 1.32
CA SER A 242 7.12 13.01 0.16
C SER A 242 8.55 12.73 -0.35
N ILE A 243 9.50 12.50 0.54
CA ILE A 243 10.86 12.09 0.16
C ILE A 243 10.83 10.71 -0.54
N ALA A 244 10.05 9.77 0.00
CA ALA A 244 9.88 8.46 -0.62
C ALA A 244 9.21 8.56 -2.01
N TYR A 245 8.25 9.49 -2.21
CA TYR A 245 7.63 9.78 -3.49
C TYR A 245 8.64 10.27 -4.53
N ASP A 246 9.56 11.16 -4.15
CA ASP A 246 10.60 11.69 -5.05
C ASP A 246 11.56 10.57 -5.52
N GLU A 247 11.81 9.56 -4.69
CA GLU A 247 12.62 8.39 -5.03
C GLU A 247 11.82 7.41 -5.92
N ASN A 248 10.58 7.14 -5.55
CA ASN A 248 9.64 6.30 -6.30
C ASN A 248 8.20 6.74 -6.03
N GLU A 249 7.49 7.18 -7.06
CA GLU A 249 6.09 7.64 -6.96
C GLU A 249 5.15 6.65 -6.23
N LEU A 250 5.45 5.35 -6.29
CA LEU A 250 4.66 4.31 -5.62
C LEU A 250 4.91 4.23 -4.11
N HIS A 251 6.01 4.77 -3.63
CA HIS A 251 6.37 4.83 -2.22
C HIS A 251 5.81 6.07 -1.51
N GLY A 252 5.29 7.05 -2.25
CA GLY A 252 4.62 8.23 -1.71
C GLY A 252 3.23 7.93 -1.16
N ALA A 253 3.12 6.90 -0.32
CA ALA A 253 1.87 6.45 0.26
C ALA A 253 1.98 6.31 1.78
N ILE A 254 0.91 6.66 2.48
CA ILE A 254 0.73 6.41 3.92
C ILE A 254 -0.47 5.51 4.10
N ILE A 255 -0.28 4.38 4.77
CA ILE A 255 -1.35 3.50 5.23
C ILE A 255 -1.64 3.83 6.69
N ALA A 256 -2.85 4.31 6.96
CA ALA A 256 -3.31 4.75 8.27
C ALA A 256 -4.49 3.87 8.73
N PHE A 257 -4.21 2.91 9.60
CA PHE A 257 -5.21 1.99 10.12
C PHE A 257 -5.74 2.48 11.46
N ASN A 258 -7.02 2.79 11.50
CA ASN A 258 -7.75 3.24 12.70
C ASN A 258 -7.19 4.52 13.35
N VAL A 259 -6.53 5.36 12.55
CA VAL A 259 -5.98 6.66 12.94
C VAL A 259 -6.35 7.74 11.94
N ASP A 260 -6.37 8.99 12.39
CA ASP A 260 -6.70 10.16 11.59
C ASP A 260 -5.44 10.95 11.21
N VAL A 261 -5.63 12.00 10.44
CA VAL A 261 -4.59 13.01 10.20
C VAL A 261 -4.67 14.06 11.28
N HIS A 262 -3.53 14.35 11.90
CA HIS A 262 -3.47 15.41 12.91
C HIS A 262 -3.94 16.75 12.30
N PRO A 263 -4.84 17.51 12.95
CA PRO A 263 -5.47 18.71 12.38
C PRO A 263 -4.47 19.76 11.84
N ASN A 264 -3.29 19.87 12.46
CA ASN A 264 -2.23 20.79 12.01
C ASN A 264 -1.49 20.30 10.76
N SER A 265 -1.75 19.07 10.29
CA SER A 265 -1.05 18.43 9.18
C SER A 265 -1.94 18.23 7.93
N GLU A 266 -3.23 18.51 8.01
CA GLU A 266 -4.17 18.37 6.88
C GLU A 266 -3.79 19.26 5.70
N GLU A 267 -3.34 20.51 5.96
CA GLU A 267 -2.91 21.43 4.91
C GLU A 267 -1.62 20.95 4.23
N ASP A 268 -0.67 20.42 5.00
CA ASP A 268 0.58 19.84 4.46
C ASP A 268 0.27 18.63 3.57
N LEU A 269 -0.64 17.75 3.99
CA LEU A 269 -1.07 16.58 3.19
C LEU A 269 -1.73 17.00 1.87
N ASN A 270 -2.66 17.95 1.93
CA ASN A 270 -3.37 18.46 0.75
C ASN A 270 -2.46 19.15 -0.27
N ASN A 271 -1.32 19.69 0.17
CA ASN A 271 -0.33 20.37 -0.68
C ASN A 271 0.80 19.43 -1.13
N SER A 272 0.79 18.17 -0.74
CA SER A 272 1.79 17.15 -1.12
C SER A 272 1.27 16.22 -2.22
N GLU A 273 2.17 15.46 -2.83
CA GLU A 273 1.84 14.38 -3.77
C GLU A 273 1.60 13.04 -3.03
N VAL A 274 1.61 13.05 -1.70
CA VAL A 274 1.44 11.86 -0.87
C VAL A 274 0.00 11.38 -0.93
N LYS A 275 -0.19 10.09 -1.12
CA LYS A 275 -1.49 9.44 -1.09
C LYS A 275 -1.75 8.80 0.27
N LEU A 276 -2.79 9.24 0.95
CA LEU A 276 -3.26 8.63 2.19
C LEU A 276 -4.32 7.56 1.90
N PHE A 277 -4.17 6.41 2.54
CA PHE A 277 -5.14 5.32 2.60
C PHE A 277 -5.50 5.11 4.07
N SER A 278 -6.71 5.48 4.47
CA SER A 278 -7.14 5.43 5.87
C SER A 278 -8.48 4.73 6.03
N GLY A 279 -8.66 4.03 7.14
CA GLY A 279 -9.91 3.33 7.45
C GLY A 279 -9.79 2.45 8.69
N ASP A 280 -10.88 1.77 9.01
CA ASP A 280 -11.02 0.82 10.12
C ASP A 280 -11.09 -0.65 9.65
N VAL A 281 -11.03 -0.89 8.34
CA VAL A 281 -11.01 -2.23 7.73
C VAL A 281 -9.72 -2.42 6.96
N ILE A 282 -8.78 -3.16 7.53
CA ILE A 282 -7.42 -3.34 7.01
C ILE A 282 -7.39 -3.85 5.57
N TYR A 283 -8.20 -4.85 5.22
CA TYR A 283 -8.23 -5.43 3.87
C TYR A 283 -8.73 -4.44 2.83
N GLN A 284 -9.70 -3.60 3.17
CA GLN A 284 -10.18 -2.54 2.28
C GLN A 284 -9.09 -1.52 1.98
N ILE A 285 -8.32 -1.10 3.00
CA ILE A 285 -7.20 -0.16 2.83
C ILE A 285 -6.15 -0.75 1.88
N LEU A 286 -5.83 -2.04 2.05
CA LEU A 286 -4.85 -2.74 1.22
C LEU A 286 -5.33 -2.91 -0.22
N GLU A 287 -6.61 -3.26 -0.44
CA GLU A 287 -7.21 -3.33 -1.77
C GLU A 287 -7.18 -1.97 -2.48
N GLU A 288 -7.54 -0.88 -1.79
CA GLU A 288 -7.48 0.48 -2.34
C GLU A 288 -6.04 0.90 -2.71
N TYR A 289 -5.06 0.51 -1.90
CA TYR A 289 -3.64 0.73 -2.20
C TYR A 289 -3.19 -0.06 -3.43
N GLU A 290 -3.51 -1.36 -3.52
CA GLU A 290 -3.16 -2.19 -4.68
C GLU A 290 -3.79 -1.67 -5.98
N GLU A 291 -5.05 -1.26 -5.93
CA GLU A 291 -5.74 -0.67 -7.08
C GLU A 291 -5.09 0.64 -7.52
N TRP A 292 -4.70 1.49 -6.57
CA TRP A 292 -3.96 2.72 -6.86
C TRP A 292 -2.58 2.44 -7.48
N VAL A 293 -1.82 1.48 -6.95
CA VAL A 293 -0.52 1.07 -7.52
C VAL A 293 -0.69 0.58 -8.96
N LYS A 294 -1.69 -0.26 -9.21
CA LYS A 294 -2.01 -0.76 -10.54
C LYS A 294 -2.36 0.38 -11.50
N GLN A 295 -3.22 1.30 -11.06
CA GLN A 295 -3.61 2.46 -11.87
C GLN A 295 -2.38 3.34 -12.20
N LYS A 296 -1.54 3.65 -11.22
CA LYS A 296 -0.29 4.42 -11.43
C LYS A 296 0.65 3.75 -12.43
N GLN A 297 0.81 2.44 -12.35
CA GLN A 297 1.62 1.67 -13.29
C GLN A 297 1.05 1.71 -14.71
N GLU A 298 -0.28 1.60 -14.86
CA GLU A 298 -0.96 1.71 -16.15
C GLU A 298 -0.82 3.12 -16.74
N ASP A 299 -1.00 4.15 -15.94
CA ASP A 299 -0.85 5.56 -16.37
C ASP A 299 0.60 5.85 -16.79
N LYS A 300 1.58 5.34 -16.06
CA LYS A 300 3.01 5.45 -16.41
C LYS A 300 3.31 4.72 -17.73
N LYS A 301 2.78 3.53 -17.93
CA LYS A 301 2.90 2.79 -19.21
C LYS A 301 2.25 3.55 -20.35
N LYS A 302 1.06 4.12 -20.14
CA LYS A 302 0.34 4.91 -21.14
C LYS A 302 1.09 6.18 -21.50
N SER A 303 1.52 6.95 -20.50
CA SER A 303 2.30 8.17 -20.70
C SER A 303 3.60 7.91 -21.48
N PHE A 304 4.29 6.81 -21.13
CA PHE A 304 5.48 6.40 -21.85
C PHE A 304 5.15 6.00 -23.30
N TYR A 305 4.06 5.25 -23.53
CA TYR A 305 3.60 4.88 -24.88
C TYR A 305 3.28 6.10 -25.76
N ASP A 306 2.72 7.14 -25.17
CA ASP A 306 2.43 8.39 -25.91
C ASP A 306 3.68 9.22 -26.22
N ALA A 307 4.72 9.08 -25.38
CA ALA A 307 6.00 9.80 -25.53
C ALA A 307 7.00 9.08 -26.43
N ILE A 308 6.89 7.76 -26.66
CA ILE A 308 7.82 7.03 -27.52
C ILE A 308 7.65 7.42 -28.99
N ILE A 309 8.77 7.39 -29.71
CA ILE A 309 8.79 7.53 -31.19
C ILE A 309 8.28 6.21 -31.78
N LYS A 310 7.12 6.27 -32.44
CA LYS A 310 6.47 5.11 -33.07
C LYS A 310 6.98 4.91 -34.50
N PRO A 311 6.86 3.70 -35.07
CA PRO A 311 7.19 3.43 -36.44
C PRO A 311 6.35 4.30 -37.39
N ALA A 312 7.02 4.98 -38.32
CA ALA A 312 6.34 5.68 -39.40
C ALA A 312 7.26 5.79 -40.62
N LYS A 313 6.68 5.73 -41.80
CA LYS A 313 7.37 5.93 -43.07
C LYS A 313 6.56 6.74 -44.08
N PHE A 314 7.23 7.37 -44.96
CA PHE A 314 6.63 8.12 -46.06
C PHE A 314 7.42 7.97 -47.34
N VAL A 315 6.83 8.28 -48.49
CA VAL A 315 7.47 8.34 -49.78
C VAL A 315 7.59 9.80 -50.24
N SER A 316 8.74 10.21 -50.78
CA SER A 316 8.91 11.47 -51.45
C SER A 316 8.22 11.41 -52.82
N LEU A 317 7.35 12.38 -53.12
CA LEU A 317 6.58 12.38 -54.36
C LEU A 317 7.42 12.94 -55.55
N PRO A 318 7.55 12.18 -56.68
CA PRO A 318 8.29 12.60 -57.81
C PRO A 318 7.76 13.93 -58.40
N LYS A 319 8.65 14.80 -58.82
CA LYS A 319 8.36 16.14 -59.39
C LYS A 319 7.71 17.13 -58.41
N LEU A 320 7.72 16.86 -57.14
CA LEU A 320 7.21 17.72 -56.08
C LEU A 320 8.33 18.17 -55.14
N VAL A 321 9.47 18.55 -55.67
CA VAL A 321 10.57 19.18 -54.94
C VAL A 321 10.48 20.69 -55.10
N PHE A 322 10.08 21.37 -54.06
CA PHE A 322 9.94 22.84 -54.05
C PHE A 322 11.26 23.54 -53.74
N ARG A 323 12.13 22.86 -52.94
CA ARG A 323 13.44 23.37 -52.52
C ARG A 323 14.38 22.20 -52.21
N GLN A 324 15.57 22.20 -52.79
CA GLN A 324 16.50 21.05 -52.67
C GLN A 324 17.26 21.00 -51.33
N SER A 325 17.47 22.11 -50.64
CA SER A 325 18.26 22.14 -49.39
C SER A 325 17.99 23.39 -48.55
N LYS A 326 18.33 23.31 -47.21
CA LYS A 326 18.37 24.40 -46.22
C LYS A 326 17.03 25.12 -45.96
N PRO A 327 15.98 24.52 -45.54
CA PRO A 327 15.70 23.09 -45.52
C PRO A 327 15.31 22.56 -46.91
N ALA A 328 15.35 21.28 -47.14
CA ALA A 328 14.72 20.66 -48.31
C ALA A 328 13.20 20.71 -48.12
N ILE A 329 12.45 21.14 -49.16
CA ILE A 329 10.98 21.18 -49.11
C ILE A 329 10.46 20.27 -50.22
N ILE A 330 9.75 19.21 -49.85
CA ILE A 330 9.27 18.19 -50.78
C ILE A 330 7.80 17.85 -50.52
N GLY A 331 7.09 17.45 -51.56
CA GLY A 331 5.80 16.80 -51.41
C GLY A 331 6.01 15.36 -50.97
N ILE A 332 5.27 14.93 -49.99
CA ILE A 332 5.32 13.55 -49.45
C ILE A 332 3.92 12.93 -49.35
N GLU A 333 3.89 11.61 -49.32
CA GLU A 333 2.73 10.83 -48.93
C GLU A 333 3.08 9.92 -47.72
N SER A 334 2.39 10.04 -46.61
CA SER A 334 2.59 9.18 -45.48
C SER A 334 2.04 7.77 -45.77
N LEU A 335 2.89 6.75 -45.65
CA LEU A 335 2.59 5.38 -45.97
C LEU A 335 2.18 4.58 -44.72
N SER A 336 2.76 4.90 -43.58
CA SER A 336 2.55 4.18 -42.32
C SER A 336 2.77 5.07 -41.11
N GLY A 337 2.02 4.82 -40.05
CA GLY A 337 2.14 5.48 -38.76
C GLY A 337 1.84 6.98 -38.77
N THR A 338 2.34 7.69 -37.78
CA THR A 338 2.15 9.14 -37.60
C THR A 338 3.49 9.86 -37.61
N LEU A 339 3.66 10.79 -38.53
CA LEU A 339 4.83 11.66 -38.62
C LEU A 339 4.60 12.92 -37.79
N LYS A 340 5.58 13.31 -36.99
CA LYS A 340 5.54 14.51 -36.12
C LYS A 340 6.73 15.43 -36.37
N GLN A 341 6.50 16.70 -36.16
CA GLN A 341 7.59 17.68 -36.20
C GLN A 341 8.71 17.34 -35.20
N GLY A 342 9.98 17.53 -35.61
CA GLY A 342 11.15 17.25 -34.79
C GLY A 342 11.69 15.83 -34.90
N GLN A 343 10.95 14.87 -35.49
CA GLN A 343 11.43 13.50 -35.66
C GLN A 343 12.62 13.45 -36.65
N GLN A 344 13.62 12.62 -36.31
CA GLN A 344 14.73 12.32 -37.20
C GLN A 344 14.34 11.32 -38.26
N LEU A 345 14.94 11.42 -39.44
CA LEU A 345 14.65 10.59 -40.59
C LEU A 345 15.89 9.83 -41.04
N ILE A 346 15.70 8.59 -41.51
CA ILE A 346 16.73 7.78 -42.14
C ILE A 346 16.24 7.29 -43.51
N ASN A 347 17.17 7.02 -44.39
CA ASN A 347 16.92 6.37 -45.68
C ASN A 347 17.03 4.84 -45.58
N LYS A 348 16.78 4.11 -46.68
CA LYS A 348 16.85 2.64 -46.78
C LYS A 348 18.22 2.01 -46.46
N ASP A 349 19.26 2.85 -46.47
CA ASP A 349 20.63 2.44 -46.14
C ASP A 349 20.96 2.68 -44.64
N GLY A 350 20.01 3.26 -43.89
CA GLY A 350 20.15 3.57 -42.47
C GLY A 350 20.89 4.88 -42.19
N HIS A 351 21.23 5.67 -43.22
CA HIS A 351 21.88 6.94 -43.04
C HIS A 351 20.87 8.02 -42.60
N VAL A 352 21.28 8.86 -41.66
CA VAL A 352 20.48 9.99 -41.19
C VAL A 352 20.36 11.02 -42.31
N VAL A 353 19.12 11.35 -42.66
CA VAL A 353 18.79 12.32 -43.72
C VAL A 353 18.60 13.72 -43.12
N GLY A 354 18.02 13.82 -41.96
CA GLY A 354 17.72 15.10 -41.32
C GLY A 354 16.54 14.98 -40.34
N SER A 355 15.90 16.10 -40.02
CA SER A 355 14.73 16.12 -39.15
C SER A 355 13.56 16.89 -39.77
N ILE A 356 12.31 16.47 -39.43
CA ILE A 356 11.09 17.14 -39.87
C ILE A 356 11.01 18.53 -39.23
N ALA A 357 11.15 19.59 -40.06
CA ALA A 357 11.10 20.96 -39.57
C ALA A 357 9.66 21.49 -39.52
N SER A 358 8.87 21.25 -40.57
CA SER A 358 7.44 21.60 -40.63
C SER A 358 6.73 20.72 -41.67
N MET A 359 5.41 20.60 -41.49
CA MET A 359 4.52 19.94 -42.45
C MET A 359 3.36 20.90 -42.74
N GLU A 360 3.02 21.08 -44.03
CA GLU A 360 2.00 22.04 -44.45
C GLU A 360 1.05 21.41 -45.48
N ASP A 361 -0.25 21.60 -45.28
CA ASP A 361 -1.28 21.34 -46.31
C ASP A 361 -2.03 22.62 -46.63
N LYS A 362 -2.05 22.99 -47.91
CA LYS A 362 -2.74 24.20 -48.43
C LYS A 362 -2.44 25.51 -47.67
N GLY A 363 -1.22 25.60 -47.11
CA GLY A 363 -0.76 26.81 -46.41
C GLY A 363 -1.05 26.81 -44.91
N GLU A 364 -1.62 25.70 -44.36
CA GLU A 364 -1.76 25.51 -42.93
C GLU A 364 -0.68 24.57 -42.41
N THR A 365 -0.02 24.94 -41.32
CA THR A 365 0.98 24.10 -40.66
C THR A 365 0.28 23.03 -39.81
N LEU A 366 0.69 21.77 -40.01
CA LEU A 366 0.19 20.63 -39.28
C LEU A 366 1.22 20.16 -38.25
N PRO A 367 0.81 19.87 -37.00
CA PRO A 367 1.72 19.35 -35.97
C PRO A 367 2.12 17.90 -36.23
N ASP A 368 1.21 17.15 -36.81
CA ASP A 368 1.39 15.74 -37.21
C ASP A 368 0.57 15.40 -38.45
N ILE A 369 0.93 14.31 -39.10
CA ILE A 369 0.21 13.72 -40.22
C ILE A 369 0.14 12.20 -40.09
N SER A 370 -0.98 11.61 -40.51
CA SER A 370 -1.22 10.19 -40.48
C SER A 370 -1.19 9.56 -41.88
N ARG A 371 -1.24 8.23 -41.91
CA ARG A 371 -1.25 7.42 -43.15
C ARG A 371 -2.23 7.95 -44.20
N GLY A 372 -1.77 8.01 -45.45
CA GLY A 372 -2.53 8.41 -46.63
C GLY A 372 -2.61 9.93 -46.85
N GLN A 373 -2.15 10.75 -45.94
CA GLN A 373 -2.10 12.19 -46.10
C GLN A 373 -0.94 12.61 -46.99
N ARG A 374 -1.20 13.59 -47.86
CA ARG A 374 -0.20 14.21 -48.79
C ARG A 374 0.01 15.65 -48.39
N VAL A 375 1.23 16.01 -48.06
CA VAL A 375 1.59 17.34 -47.55
C VAL A 375 2.93 17.80 -48.13
N ALA A 376 3.20 19.10 -48.04
CA ALA A 376 4.56 19.62 -48.21
C ALA A 376 5.31 19.47 -46.86
N MET A 377 6.48 18.85 -46.90
CA MET A 377 7.33 18.64 -45.73
C MET A 377 8.68 19.38 -45.90
N ALA A 378 9.06 20.15 -44.91
CA ALA A 378 10.37 20.74 -44.79
C ALA A 378 11.27 19.84 -43.95
N ILE A 379 12.40 19.39 -44.48
CA ILE A 379 13.40 18.55 -43.82
C ILE A 379 14.65 19.34 -43.58
N LYS A 380 14.97 19.61 -42.33
CA LYS A 380 16.17 20.32 -41.91
C LYS A 380 17.38 19.42 -42.14
N ASP A 381 18.49 20.03 -42.59
CA ASP A 381 19.79 19.40 -42.85
C ASP A 381 19.83 18.38 -44.01
N ALA A 382 18.74 18.23 -44.75
CA ALA A 382 18.61 17.32 -45.90
C ALA A 382 18.97 18.01 -47.24
N ILE A 383 19.50 17.22 -48.18
CA ILE A 383 19.79 17.63 -49.56
C ILE A 383 19.21 16.57 -50.52
N VAL A 384 18.22 16.96 -51.32
CA VAL A 384 17.62 16.10 -52.34
C VAL A 384 18.66 15.82 -53.45
N GLY A 385 18.79 14.58 -53.88
CA GLY A 385 19.80 14.14 -54.87
C GLY A 385 21.16 13.76 -54.25
N LYS A 386 21.31 13.91 -52.90
CA LYS A 386 22.48 13.46 -52.15
C LYS A 386 22.14 12.50 -51.01
N ASP A 387 21.23 12.92 -50.14
CA ASP A 387 20.86 12.15 -48.94
C ASP A 387 19.68 11.20 -49.23
N PHE A 388 18.85 11.54 -50.21
CA PHE A 388 17.78 10.73 -50.79
C PHE A 388 17.38 11.28 -52.15
N GLU A 389 16.68 10.45 -52.96
CA GLU A 389 16.16 10.84 -54.28
C GLU A 389 14.63 10.96 -54.30
N GLU A 390 14.09 11.55 -55.36
CA GLU A 390 12.65 11.61 -55.59
C GLU A 390 12.09 10.20 -55.77
N GLY A 391 11.04 9.84 -55.04
CA GLY A 391 10.44 8.51 -55.03
C GLY A 391 10.98 7.59 -53.95
N ASP A 392 12.00 8.02 -53.19
CA ASP A 392 12.52 7.24 -52.09
C ASP A 392 11.57 7.23 -50.89
N GLU A 393 11.56 6.08 -50.22
CA GLU A 393 10.93 5.93 -48.90
C GLU A 393 11.91 6.31 -47.79
N LEU A 394 11.43 7.11 -46.86
CA LEU A 394 12.16 7.54 -45.67
C LEU A 394 11.44 7.10 -44.43
N TYR A 395 12.19 6.73 -43.41
CA TYR A 395 11.70 6.17 -42.15
C TYR A 395 12.01 7.13 -41.00
N VAL A 396 11.13 7.17 -40.02
CA VAL A 396 11.40 7.84 -38.74
C VAL A 396 12.46 7.03 -37.99
N ASP A 397 13.52 7.73 -37.55
CA ASP A 397 14.59 7.10 -36.77
C ASP A 397 14.11 6.83 -35.34
N ILE A 398 14.01 5.54 -34.97
CA ILE A 398 13.54 5.10 -33.67
C ILE A 398 14.79 4.79 -32.82
N PRO A 399 14.96 5.44 -31.65
CA PRO A 399 16.02 5.07 -30.72
C PRO A 399 15.90 3.61 -30.27
N GLU A 400 17.01 2.91 -30.12
CA GLU A 400 17.02 1.47 -29.76
C GLU A 400 16.24 1.18 -28.47
N LYS A 401 16.32 2.09 -27.48
CA LYS A 401 15.54 2.01 -26.24
C LYS A 401 14.03 1.99 -26.51
N HIS A 402 13.54 2.83 -27.44
CA HIS A 402 12.12 2.87 -27.83
C HIS A 402 11.74 1.62 -28.59
N TYR A 403 12.60 1.13 -29.51
CA TYR A 403 12.37 -0.12 -30.23
C TYR A 403 12.20 -1.30 -29.27
N LYS A 404 13.16 -1.51 -28.35
CA LYS A 404 13.10 -2.60 -27.36
C LYS A 404 11.82 -2.53 -26.50
N TYR A 405 11.40 -1.33 -26.14
CA TYR A 405 10.20 -1.14 -25.34
C TYR A 405 8.92 -1.45 -26.15
N ILE A 406 8.85 -1.02 -27.42
CA ILE A 406 7.73 -1.35 -28.31
C ILE A 406 7.63 -2.85 -28.51
N GLU A 407 8.73 -3.51 -28.81
CA GLU A 407 8.77 -4.96 -29.07
C GLU A 407 8.33 -5.77 -27.85
N ARG A 408 8.69 -5.33 -26.64
CA ARG A 408 8.38 -6.06 -25.40
C ARG A 408 6.97 -5.79 -24.87
N GLU A 409 6.52 -4.55 -24.87
CA GLU A 409 5.33 -4.13 -24.11
C GLU A 409 4.16 -3.65 -24.99
N PHE A 410 4.44 -3.22 -26.24
CA PHE A 410 3.43 -2.53 -27.06
C PHE A 410 3.28 -3.07 -28.47
N LYS A 411 3.87 -4.19 -28.76
CA LYS A 411 3.78 -4.85 -30.09
C LYS A 411 2.34 -5.05 -30.54
N ASP A 412 1.48 -5.50 -29.64
CA ASP A 412 0.07 -5.76 -29.88
C ASP A 412 -0.81 -4.49 -30.04
N LYS A 413 -0.23 -3.33 -29.75
CA LYS A 413 -0.93 -2.03 -29.88
C LYS A 413 -0.59 -1.29 -31.17
N LEU A 414 0.35 -1.82 -31.96
CA LEU A 414 0.67 -1.28 -33.28
C LEU A 414 -0.39 -1.65 -34.30
N THR A 415 -0.65 -0.75 -35.23
CA THR A 415 -1.42 -1.08 -36.43
C THR A 415 -0.61 -2.00 -37.34
N GLU A 416 -1.27 -2.72 -38.26
CA GLU A 416 -0.60 -3.66 -39.18
C GLU A 416 0.52 -2.98 -39.98
N ASP A 417 0.28 -1.77 -40.49
CA ASP A 417 1.26 -0.98 -41.24
C ASP A 417 2.40 -0.45 -40.36
N GLU A 418 2.15 -0.05 -39.11
CA GLU A 418 3.21 0.30 -38.16
C GLU A 418 4.09 -0.91 -37.82
N PHE A 419 3.48 -2.07 -37.66
CA PHE A 419 4.18 -3.31 -37.39
C PHE A 419 5.10 -3.71 -38.55
N GLU A 420 4.60 -3.69 -39.79
CA GLU A 420 5.42 -3.92 -40.98
C GLU A 420 6.59 -2.93 -41.06
N THR A 421 6.31 -1.66 -40.84
CA THR A 421 7.33 -0.60 -40.86
C THR A 421 8.38 -0.80 -39.78
N LEU A 422 8.01 -1.29 -38.58
CA LEU A 422 8.96 -1.59 -37.51
C LEU A 422 9.96 -2.69 -37.91
N TYR A 423 9.49 -3.73 -38.60
CA TYR A 423 10.38 -4.80 -39.09
C TYR A 423 11.28 -4.34 -40.23
N GLU A 424 10.76 -3.56 -41.19
CA GLU A 424 11.59 -2.95 -42.23
C GLU A 424 12.69 -2.05 -41.61
N PHE A 425 12.32 -1.25 -40.62
CA PHE A 425 13.25 -0.40 -39.88
C PHE A 425 14.33 -1.21 -39.16
N LEU A 426 13.95 -2.32 -38.51
CA LEU A 426 14.90 -3.24 -37.86
C LEU A 426 15.90 -3.82 -38.86
N GLU A 427 15.43 -4.26 -40.04
CA GLU A 427 16.31 -4.75 -41.09
C GLU A 427 17.29 -3.71 -41.60
N ILE A 428 16.82 -2.46 -41.72
CA ILE A 428 17.69 -1.33 -42.10
C ILE A 428 18.78 -1.10 -41.06
N LYS A 429 18.44 -1.07 -39.77
CA LYS A 429 19.42 -0.85 -38.69
C LYS A 429 20.40 -2.02 -38.57
N ARG A 430 19.95 -3.26 -38.73
CA ARG A 430 20.81 -4.45 -38.66
C ARG A 430 21.78 -4.61 -39.83
N LYS A 431 21.57 -3.92 -40.93
CA LYS A 431 22.59 -3.81 -42.00
C LYS A 431 23.84 -3.04 -41.52
N GLN A 432 23.68 -2.10 -40.59
CA GLN A 432 24.79 -1.31 -40.07
C GLN A 432 25.37 -1.91 -38.77
N ASP A 433 24.52 -2.45 -37.91
CA ASP A 433 24.87 -3.09 -36.64
C ASP A 433 24.02 -4.36 -36.46
N SER A 434 24.64 -5.53 -36.62
CA SER A 434 23.96 -6.84 -36.55
C SER A 434 23.25 -7.10 -35.22
N ASP A 435 23.72 -6.47 -34.16
CA ASP A 435 23.22 -6.68 -32.78
C ASP A 435 22.19 -5.63 -32.36
N TRP A 436 21.91 -4.67 -33.24
CA TRP A 436 20.94 -3.62 -32.95
C TRP A 436 19.55 -4.19 -32.64
N GLY A 437 18.96 -3.74 -31.53
CA GLY A 437 17.65 -4.22 -31.07
C GLY A 437 17.67 -5.60 -30.42
N SER A 438 18.84 -6.20 -30.18
CA SER A 438 18.95 -7.47 -29.44
C SER A 438 18.72 -7.24 -27.94
N PHE A 439 18.13 -8.22 -27.26
CA PHE A 439 17.77 -8.17 -25.83
C PHE A 439 18.89 -8.74 -24.97
#